data_069f4c8db00961ff1db420dcc0a135da
#
_entry.id   069f4c8db00961ff1db420dcc0a135da
#
_cell.length_a   1.000
_cell.length_b   1.000
_cell.length_c   1.000
_cell.angle_alpha   90.00
_cell.angle_beta   90.00
_cell.angle_gamma   90.00
#
_symmetry.space_group_name_H-M   'P 1'
#
loop_
_entity.id
_entity.type
_entity.pdbx_description
1 polymer ?
#
loop_
_entity_poly.entity_id
_entity_poly.type
_entity_poly.pdbx_seq_one_letter_code
_entity_poly.pdbx_strand_id
1 'polypeptide(L)'
;MSDFKMLMSLKGRVAAVTGGAGHLGSTMLNALAEAGADVVVIDIKREYIDPVVSDIREKWGCRAAGIAVDLEDSEAAATIPEKIVAEMGRLDILVNNAAFVGTSGLTGWNEPFERQSVETWKRALTVNLTAIFALTQAAAPHLRASGHGSIVNVASIYGIVGPDFRLYEGLHMSNPAAYAASKGGVVQFTRWSSTVLAPEIRVNAITPGGIFRNQDPKFVGRYESRTPMKRMAREEDFIGAVVYLASDLSQYVTGQNLVVDGGFSVW
;
A
#
# COMPACT_ATOMS: atom_id res chain seq x y z
N MET A 1 -20.41 23.97 -10.98
CA MET A 1 -19.43 22.96 -11.49
C MET A 1 -18.26 22.90 -10.53
N SER A 2 -17.91 21.71 -10.02
CA SER A 2 -16.73 21.54 -9.14
C SER A 2 -15.47 21.80 -9.97
N ASP A 3 -14.57 22.63 -9.47
CA ASP A 3 -13.25 22.80 -10.09
C ASP A 3 -12.43 21.52 -9.90
N PHE A 4 -11.76 21.05 -10.94
CA PHE A 4 -10.88 19.87 -10.90
C PHE A 4 -9.83 19.96 -9.79
N LYS A 5 -9.23 21.15 -9.60
CA LYS A 5 -8.26 21.39 -8.54
C LYS A 5 -8.86 21.20 -7.14
N MET A 6 -10.12 21.61 -6.93
CA MET A 6 -10.83 21.41 -5.67
C MET A 6 -11.06 19.92 -5.40
N LEU A 7 -11.49 19.15 -6.41
CA LEU A 7 -11.74 17.72 -6.28
C LEU A 7 -10.45 16.93 -5.96
N MET A 8 -9.31 17.38 -6.49
CA MET A 8 -8.00 16.76 -6.24
C MET A 8 -7.41 17.16 -4.89
N SER A 9 -7.80 18.29 -4.32
CA SER A 9 -7.21 18.84 -3.10
C SER A 9 -7.49 17.99 -1.88
N LEU A 10 -6.43 17.72 -1.11
CA LEU A 10 -6.50 17.03 0.18
C LEU A 10 -6.31 18.01 1.37
N LYS A 11 -6.41 19.31 1.13
CA LYS A 11 -6.22 20.33 2.16
C LYS A 11 -7.19 20.13 3.32
N GLY A 12 -6.65 20.12 4.54
CA GLY A 12 -7.40 19.88 5.77
C GLY A 12 -7.73 18.43 6.06
N ARG A 13 -7.19 17.48 5.29
CA ARG A 13 -7.28 16.04 5.52
C ARG A 13 -6.00 15.49 6.11
N VAL A 14 -6.11 14.38 6.85
CA VAL A 14 -4.99 13.63 7.41
C VAL A 14 -4.92 12.27 6.72
N ALA A 15 -3.76 11.97 6.13
CA ALA A 15 -3.48 10.72 5.45
C ALA A 15 -2.40 9.91 6.19
N ALA A 16 -2.68 8.65 6.48
CA ALA A 16 -1.75 7.74 7.13
C ALA A 16 -1.33 6.62 6.15
N VAL A 17 -0.03 6.29 6.12
CA VAL A 17 0.53 5.26 5.22
C VAL A 17 1.37 4.28 6.02
N THR A 18 1.01 2.99 5.97
CA THR A 18 1.81 1.91 6.56
C THR A 18 2.96 1.52 5.62
N GLY A 19 4.12 1.15 6.18
CA GLY A 19 5.34 0.99 5.40
C GLY A 19 5.76 2.32 4.76
N GLY A 20 5.46 3.43 5.45
CA GLY A 20 5.62 4.78 4.95
C GLY A 20 7.06 5.23 4.78
N ALA A 21 8.00 4.57 5.45
CA ALA A 21 9.44 4.82 5.28
C ALA A 21 10.06 3.96 4.15
N GLY A 22 9.29 3.04 3.56
CA GLY A 22 9.71 2.28 2.38
C GLY A 22 9.60 3.11 1.09
N HIS A 23 10.21 2.62 0.01
CA HIS A 23 10.26 3.33 -1.29
C HIS A 23 8.89 3.79 -1.79
N LEU A 24 7.95 2.85 -1.98
CA LEU A 24 6.61 3.17 -2.49
C LEU A 24 5.79 3.97 -1.47
N GLY A 25 5.88 3.62 -0.17
CA GLY A 25 5.17 4.33 0.90
C GLY A 25 5.59 5.80 1.00
N SER A 26 6.90 6.07 0.95
CA SER A 26 7.46 7.43 0.97
C SER A 26 7.01 8.24 -0.26
N THR A 27 7.00 7.64 -1.45
CA THR A 27 6.49 8.29 -2.66
C THR A 27 5.00 8.62 -2.54
N MET A 28 4.19 7.70 -2.02
CA MET A 28 2.76 7.95 -1.79
C MET A 28 2.52 9.06 -0.74
N LEU A 29 3.30 9.08 0.36
CA LEU A 29 3.23 10.14 1.37
C LEU A 29 3.57 11.51 0.77
N ASN A 30 4.64 11.60 -0.02
CA ASN A 30 5.01 12.83 -0.70
C ASN A 30 3.90 13.32 -1.63
N ALA A 31 3.27 12.42 -2.40
CA ALA A 31 2.18 12.78 -3.30
C ALA A 31 0.92 13.28 -2.55
N LEU A 32 0.58 12.65 -1.42
CA LEU A 32 -0.54 13.07 -0.58
C LEU A 32 -0.27 14.43 0.09
N ALA A 33 0.97 14.65 0.55
CA ALA A 33 1.40 15.93 1.11
C ALA A 33 1.40 17.06 0.05
N GLU A 34 1.89 16.78 -1.17
CA GLU A 34 1.83 17.71 -2.30
C GLU A 34 0.40 18.09 -2.67
N ALA A 35 -0.55 17.13 -2.57
CA ALA A 35 -1.97 17.39 -2.77
C ALA A 35 -2.63 18.17 -1.60
N GLY A 36 -1.88 18.47 -0.53
CA GLY A 36 -2.29 19.32 0.59
C GLY A 36 -2.68 18.58 1.87
N ALA A 37 -2.50 17.28 1.98
CA ALA A 37 -2.77 16.54 3.21
C ALA A 37 -1.69 16.79 4.28
N ASP A 38 -2.11 16.77 5.54
CA ASP A 38 -1.23 16.43 6.65
C ASP A 38 -1.00 14.91 6.64
N VAL A 39 0.19 14.43 7.02
CA VAL A 39 0.52 13.02 6.83
C VAL A 39 1.07 12.32 8.08
N VAL A 40 0.84 11.01 8.15
CA VAL A 40 1.38 10.16 9.20
C VAL A 40 2.16 8.99 8.59
N VAL A 41 3.44 8.94 8.91
CA VAL A 41 4.36 7.87 8.51
C VAL A 41 4.27 6.74 9.53
N ILE A 42 3.82 5.56 9.12
CA ILE A 42 3.74 4.37 9.98
C ILE A 42 4.76 3.35 9.47
N ASP A 43 5.71 2.97 10.33
CA ASP A 43 6.72 1.96 9.98
C ASP A 43 7.23 1.25 11.24
N ILE A 44 8.10 0.24 11.09
CA ILE A 44 8.53 -0.61 12.19
C ILE A 44 9.50 0.10 13.16
N LYS A 45 10.31 1.09 12.69
CA LYS A 45 11.34 1.73 13.48
C LYS A 45 11.39 3.24 13.32
N ARG A 46 11.58 3.95 14.44
CA ARG A 46 11.75 5.40 14.45
C ARG A 46 12.91 5.88 13.56
N GLU A 47 14.01 5.14 13.52
CA GLU A 47 15.17 5.48 12.70
C GLU A 47 14.87 5.59 11.19
N TYR A 48 13.85 4.86 10.72
CA TYR A 48 13.38 4.95 9.32
C TYR A 48 12.34 6.06 9.12
N ILE A 49 11.52 6.30 10.14
CA ILE A 49 10.40 7.24 10.11
C ILE A 49 10.88 8.70 10.17
N ASP A 50 11.76 9.00 11.12
CA ASP A 50 12.10 10.39 11.46
C ASP A 50 12.72 11.18 10.29
N PRO A 51 13.59 10.58 9.44
CA PRO A 51 14.08 11.25 8.23
C PRO A 51 12.97 11.59 7.23
N VAL A 52 11.99 10.67 7.02
CA VAL A 52 10.88 10.87 6.10
C VAL A 52 9.95 11.98 6.60
N VAL A 53 9.65 11.99 7.90
CA VAL A 53 8.84 13.04 8.53
C VAL A 53 9.50 14.42 8.38
N SER A 54 10.82 14.51 8.58
CA SER A 54 11.58 15.75 8.44
C SER A 54 11.57 16.26 6.99
N ASP A 55 11.86 15.38 6.03
CA ASP A 55 11.86 15.71 4.60
C ASP A 55 10.51 16.23 4.11
N ILE A 56 9.43 15.56 4.50
CA ILE A 56 8.07 15.96 4.12
C ILE A 56 7.72 17.35 4.72
N ARG A 57 8.05 17.59 5.98
CA ARG A 57 7.81 18.89 6.61
C ARG A 57 8.57 20.01 5.92
N GLU A 58 9.83 19.79 5.61
CA GLU A 58 10.67 20.75 4.91
C GLU A 58 10.16 21.05 3.51
N LYS A 59 9.84 20.00 2.76
CA LYS A 59 9.47 20.09 1.36
C LYS A 59 8.07 20.68 1.12
N TRP A 60 7.09 20.28 1.95
CA TRP A 60 5.69 20.60 1.69
C TRP A 60 5.07 21.57 2.72
N GLY A 61 5.74 21.83 3.83
CA GLY A 61 5.25 22.73 4.88
C GLY A 61 3.97 22.24 5.57
N CYS A 62 3.59 20.96 5.41
CA CYS A 62 2.44 20.36 6.06
C CYS A 62 2.81 19.79 7.44
N ARG A 63 1.80 19.47 8.25
CA ARG A 63 2.02 18.69 9.47
C ARG A 63 2.35 17.25 9.07
N ALA A 64 3.39 16.69 9.68
CA ALA A 64 3.75 15.31 9.50
C ALA A 64 4.09 14.68 10.85
N ALA A 65 3.60 13.48 11.13
CA ALA A 65 3.85 12.73 12.35
C ALA A 65 4.39 11.34 12.03
N GLY A 66 4.95 10.64 13.02
CA GLY A 66 5.48 9.31 12.84
C GLY A 66 5.06 8.34 13.94
N ILE A 67 4.62 7.14 13.59
CA ILE A 67 4.24 6.07 14.51
C ILE A 67 5.09 4.84 14.23
N ALA A 68 5.91 4.44 15.23
CA ALA A 68 6.67 3.18 15.16
C ALA A 68 5.81 2.04 15.71
N VAL A 69 5.63 0.99 14.91
CA VAL A 69 4.84 -0.20 15.27
C VAL A 69 5.24 -1.40 14.43
N ASP A 70 5.29 -2.57 15.05
CA ASP A 70 5.39 -3.84 14.34
C ASP A 70 3.98 -4.33 13.99
N LEU A 71 3.69 -4.48 12.70
CA LEU A 71 2.40 -4.96 12.22
C LEU A 71 2.22 -6.49 12.36
N GLU A 72 3.24 -7.22 12.80
CA GLU A 72 3.05 -8.60 13.27
C GLU A 72 2.28 -8.64 14.60
N ASP A 73 2.29 -7.55 15.39
CA ASP A 73 1.47 -7.38 16.58
C ASP A 73 0.13 -6.73 16.20
N SER A 74 -0.91 -7.55 16.04
CA SER A 74 -2.24 -7.10 15.63
C SER A 74 -2.93 -6.23 16.70
N GLU A 75 -2.62 -6.40 17.98
CA GLU A 75 -3.16 -5.57 19.06
C GLU A 75 -2.55 -4.18 19.01
N ALA A 76 -1.23 -4.09 18.86
CA ALA A 76 -0.54 -2.82 18.67
C ALA A 76 -1.01 -2.11 17.38
N ALA A 77 -1.19 -2.85 16.28
CA ALA A 77 -1.72 -2.30 15.03
C ALA A 77 -3.11 -1.66 15.21
N ALA A 78 -4.00 -2.29 15.97
CA ALA A 78 -5.35 -1.77 16.23
C ALA A 78 -5.35 -0.44 17.02
N THR A 79 -4.28 -0.08 17.74
CA THR A 79 -4.18 1.20 18.47
C THR A 79 -3.77 2.38 17.59
N ILE A 80 -3.32 2.14 16.36
CA ILE A 80 -2.75 3.18 15.48
C ILE A 80 -3.75 4.29 15.14
N PRO A 81 -5.01 4.00 14.74
CA PRO A 81 -5.95 5.05 14.37
C PRO A 81 -6.26 6.02 15.50
N GLU A 82 -6.38 5.51 16.74
CA GLU A 82 -6.59 6.35 17.92
C GLU A 82 -5.39 7.28 18.17
N LYS A 83 -4.15 6.76 18.05
CA LYS A 83 -2.93 7.56 18.17
C LYS A 83 -2.86 8.65 17.10
N ILE A 84 -3.26 8.34 15.85
CA ILE A 84 -3.33 9.33 14.77
C ILE A 84 -4.29 10.46 15.15
N VAL A 85 -5.50 10.12 15.60
CA VAL A 85 -6.51 11.14 15.95
C VAL A 85 -6.09 11.95 17.16
N ALA A 86 -5.45 11.35 18.16
CA ALA A 86 -4.90 12.06 19.32
C ALA A 86 -3.83 13.09 18.92
N GLU A 87 -2.96 12.78 17.94
CA GLU A 87 -1.86 13.66 17.53
C GLU A 87 -2.27 14.64 16.43
N MET A 88 -3.05 14.20 15.45
CA MET A 88 -3.39 14.96 14.24
C MET A 88 -4.80 15.56 14.26
N GLY A 89 -5.66 15.12 15.20
CA GLY A 89 -7.02 15.60 15.37
C GLY A 89 -8.08 14.87 14.51
N ARG A 90 -7.67 14.14 13.46
CA ARG A 90 -8.56 13.42 12.56
C ARG A 90 -7.82 12.35 11.76
N LEU A 91 -8.56 11.47 11.09
CA LEU A 91 -8.05 10.54 10.08
C LEU A 91 -9.04 10.47 8.92
N ASP A 92 -8.60 10.81 7.71
CA ASP A 92 -9.43 10.82 6.50
C ASP A 92 -9.04 9.74 5.50
N ILE A 93 -7.74 9.45 5.41
CA ILE A 93 -7.18 8.56 4.40
C ILE A 93 -6.26 7.56 5.09
N LEU A 94 -6.49 6.27 4.84
CA LEU A 94 -5.62 5.18 5.28
C LEU A 94 -5.08 4.42 4.06
N VAL A 95 -3.77 4.44 3.88
CA VAL A 95 -3.08 3.65 2.84
C VAL A 95 -2.40 2.45 3.49
N ASN A 96 -2.92 1.26 3.26
CA ASN A 96 -2.34 -0.01 3.70
C ASN A 96 -1.31 -0.48 2.67
N ASN A 97 -0.05 -0.05 2.85
CA ASN A 97 1.04 -0.32 1.91
C ASN A 97 2.08 -1.30 2.48
N ALA A 98 2.24 -1.40 3.80
CA ALA A 98 3.22 -2.32 4.42
C ALA A 98 3.02 -3.77 3.99
N ALA A 99 4.10 -4.45 3.67
CA ALA A 99 4.08 -5.88 3.33
C ALA A 99 5.46 -6.51 3.41
N PHE A 100 5.53 -7.80 3.74
CA PHE A 100 6.67 -8.61 3.35
C PHE A 100 6.62 -8.86 1.84
N VAL A 101 7.73 -8.62 1.16
CA VAL A 101 7.88 -8.70 -0.29
C VAL A 101 9.00 -9.67 -0.68
N GLY A 102 9.22 -9.92 -1.97
CA GLY A 102 10.22 -10.88 -2.45
C GLY A 102 11.64 -10.67 -1.91
N THR A 103 12.00 -9.44 -1.54
CA THR A 103 13.31 -9.10 -0.94
C THR A 103 13.35 -9.19 0.59
N SER A 104 12.25 -9.55 1.25
CA SER A 104 12.22 -9.75 2.71
C SER A 104 13.04 -10.98 3.09
N GLY A 105 14.05 -10.82 3.94
CA GLY A 105 14.98 -11.87 4.36
C GLY A 105 14.39 -12.86 5.37
N LEU A 106 13.24 -13.46 5.05
CA LEU A 106 12.55 -14.41 5.92
C LEU A 106 13.02 -15.84 5.66
N THR A 107 13.19 -16.63 6.71
CA THR A 107 13.56 -18.05 6.60
C THR A 107 12.50 -18.84 5.84
N GLY A 108 12.89 -19.62 4.83
CA GLY A 108 11.97 -20.41 4.01
C GLY A 108 11.01 -19.55 3.17
N TRP A 109 11.38 -18.31 2.82
CA TRP A 109 10.57 -17.39 2.02
C TRP A 109 10.74 -17.61 0.52
N ASN A 110 11.95 -17.45 0.00
CA ASN A 110 12.29 -17.59 -1.42
C ASN A 110 12.77 -19.01 -1.77
N GLU A 111 12.22 -20.01 -1.11
CA GLU A 111 12.56 -21.42 -1.30
C GLU A 111 11.62 -22.10 -2.33
N PRO A 112 12.04 -23.24 -2.94
CA PRO A 112 11.12 -24.12 -3.65
C PRO A 112 9.90 -24.45 -2.80
N PHE A 113 8.75 -24.68 -3.45
CA PHE A 113 7.46 -24.81 -2.76
C PHE A 113 7.49 -25.79 -1.59
N GLU A 114 8.16 -26.96 -1.76
CA GLU A 114 8.25 -28.03 -0.75
C GLU A 114 9.07 -27.62 0.50
N ARG A 115 9.84 -26.55 0.41
CA ARG A 115 10.68 -26.03 1.50
C ARG A 115 10.21 -24.69 2.05
N GLN A 116 9.12 -24.14 1.53
CA GLN A 116 8.56 -22.92 2.08
C GLN A 116 8.04 -23.15 3.51
N SER A 117 8.35 -22.22 4.40
CA SER A 117 8.03 -22.35 5.82
C SER A 117 6.57 -21.98 6.12
N VAL A 118 5.84 -22.86 6.80
CA VAL A 118 4.49 -22.59 7.31
C VAL A 118 4.49 -21.45 8.34
N GLU A 119 5.54 -21.33 9.15
CA GLU A 119 5.66 -20.23 10.09
C GLU A 119 5.82 -18.89 9.37
N THR A 120 6.68 -18.84 8.37
CA THR A 120 6.85 -17.65 7.53
C THR A 120 5.60 -17.32 6.73
N TRP A 121 4.86 -18.33 6.29
CA TRP A 121 3.53 -18.16 5.69
C TRP A 121 2.57 -17.42 6.63
N LYS A 122 2.48 -17.86 7.90
CA LYS A 122 1.61 -17.21 8.90
C LYS A 122 2.03 -15.76 9.15
N ARG A 123 3.33 -15.51 9.34
CA ARG A 123 3.87 -14.16 9.52
C ARG A 123 3.53 -13.25 8.33
N ALA A 124 3.69 -13.75 7.11
CA ALA A 124 3.36 -12.99 5.91
C ALA A 124 1.86 -12.67 5.82
N LEU A 125 0.99 -13.62 6.12
CA LEU A 125 -0.46 -13.35 6.21
C LEU A 125 -0.79 -12.35 7.32
N THR A 126 -0.10 -12.40 8.45
CA THR A 126 -0.30 -11.44 9.54
C THR A 126 -0.01 -10.02 9.08
N VAL A 127 1.16 -9.74 8.51
CA VAL A 127 1.52 -8.40 8.06
C VAL A 127 0.74 -7.96 6.82
N ASN A 128 0.68 -8.84 5.79
CA ASN A 128 0.17 -8.44 4.48
C ASN A 128 -1.37 -8.42 4.39
N LEU A 129 -2.07 -9.08 5.32
CA LEU A 129 -3.52 -9.22 5.25
C LEU A 129 -4.22 -8.98 6.59
N THR A 130 -3.82 -9.66 7.68
CA THR A 130 -4.48 -9.53 8.98
C THR A 130 -4.33 -8.11 9.54
N ALA A 131 -3.15 -7.50 9.43
CA ALA A 131 -2.93 -6.13 9.85
C ALA A 131 -3.81 -5.13 9.08
N ILE A 132 -4.03 -5.36 7.77
CA ILE A 132 -4.96 -4.53 6.97
C ILE A 132 -6.39 -4.63 7.53
N PHE A 133 -6.84 -5.83 7.89
CA PHE A 133 -8.15 -6.03 8.51
C PHE A 133 -8.24 -5.30 9.85
N ALA A 134 -7.28 -5.50 10.76
CA ALA A 134 -7.27 -4.89 12.09
C ALA A 134 -7.24 -3.35 12.02
N LEU A 135 -6.36 -2.79 11.17
CA LEU A 135 -6.29 -1.35 10.93
C LEU A 135 -7.58 -0.79 10.33
N THR A 136 -8.16 -1.46 9.34
CA THR A 136 -9.43 -1.05 8.73
C THR A 136 -10.55 -1.03 9.74
N GLN A 137 -10.66 -2.07 10.58
CA GLN A 137 -11.66 -2.17 11.63
C GLN A 137 -11.52 -1.05 12.66
N ALA A 138 -10.31 -0.83 13.17
CA ALA A 138 -10.04 0.21 14.16
C ALA A 138 -10.17 1.63 13.57
N ALA A 139 -9.81 1.84 12.30
CA ALA A 139 -9.90 3.15 11.63
C ALA A 139 -11.34 3.52 11.25
N ALA A 140 -12.24 2.57 11.05
CA ALA A 140 -13.57 2.82 10.51
C ALA A 140 -14.38 3.88 11.28
N PRO A 141 -14.43 3.91 12.63
CA PRO A 141 -15.13 4.98 13.35
C PRO A 141 -14.56 6.38 13.07
N HIS A 142 -13.24 6.50 13.02
CA HIS A 142 -12.54 7.77 12.79
C HIS A 142 -12.71 8.27 11.34
N LEU A 143 -12.62 7.36 10.38
CA LEU A 143 -12.86 7.64 8.97
C LEU A 143 -14.29 8.09 8.70
N ARG A 144 -15.30 7.48 9.37
CA ARG A 144 -16.69 7.96 9.31
C ARG A 144 -16.82 9.36 9.88
N ALA A 145 -16.27 9.58 11.08
CA ALA A 145 -16.34 10.89 11.75
C ALA A 145 -15.68 12.01 10.93
N SER A 146 -14.72 11.70 10.07
CA SER A 146 -14.05 12.68 9.22
C SER A 146 -14.94 13.24 8.11
N GLY A 147 -15.93 12.47 7.63
CA GLY A 147 -16.79 12.81 6.48
C GLY A 147 -16.12 12.64 5.11
N HIS A 148 -14.86 12.17 5.06
CA HIS A 148 -14.06 12.01 3.84
C HIS A 148 -13.34 10.65 3.77
N GLY A 149 -13.90 9.63 4.43
CA GLY A 149 -13.24 8.32 4.61
C GLY A 149 -12.81 7.66 3.30
N SER A 150 -11.50 7.43 3.15
CA SER A 150 -10.92 6.67 2.03
C SER A 150 -9.86 5.69 2.51
N ILE A 151 -10.01 4.42 2.14
CA ILE A 151 -9.02 3.37 2.36
C ILE A 151 -8.46 2.95 1.01
N VAL A 152 -7.13 2.93 0.90
CA VAL A 152 -6.40 2.48 -0.28
C VAL A 152 -5.50 1.31 0.12
N ASN A 153 -5.82 0.11 -0.36
CA ASN A 153 -5.05 -1.09 -0.09
C ASN A 153 -4.05 -1.35 -1.23
N VAL A 154 -2.77 -1.56 -0.90
CA VAL A 154 -1.75 -1.89 -1.90
C VAL A 154 -1.68 -3.41 -2.06
N ALA A 155 -2.25 -3.90 -3.18
CA ALA A 155 -2.22 -5.30 -3.58
C ALA A 155 -0.93 -5.63 -4.38
N SER A 156 -1.04 -6.45 -5.42
CA SER A 156 0.02 -6.83 -6.37
C SER A 156 -0.61 -7.52 -7.57
N ILE A 157 0.06 -7.49 -8.73
CA ILE A 157 -0.31 -8.34 -9.87
C ILE A 157 -0.41 -9.82 -9.44
N TYR A 158 0.41 -10.28 -8.51
CA TYR A 158 0.34 -11.66 -7.99
C TYR A 158 -0.84 -11.90 -7.03
N GLY A 159 -1.67 -10.91 -6.79
CA GLY A 159 -3.00 -11.07 -6.20
C GLY A 159 -4.12 -11.28 -7.23
N ILE A 160 -3.84 -11.11 -8.53
CA ILE A 160 -4.83 -11.23 -9.62
C ILE A 160 -4.41 -12.20 -10.72
N VAL A 161 -3.10 -12.48 -10.87
CA VAL A 161 -2.57 -13.50 -11.79
C VAL A 161 -1.57 -14.41 -11.06
N GLY A 162 -1.43 -15.64 -11.52
CA GLY A 162 -0.39 -16.55 -11.04
C GLY A 162 1.01 -16.06 -11.44
N PRO A 163 2.05 -16.29 -10.61
CA PRO A 163 3.42 -15.99 -10.99
C PRO A 163 3.89 -16.81 -12.19
N ASP A 164 4.52 -16.15 -13.14
CA ASP A 164 5.23 -16.85 -14.22
C ASP A 164 6.65 -17.17 -13.78
N PHE A 165 6.89 -18.39 -13.36
CA PHE A 165 8.19 -18.82 -12.85
C PHE A 165 9.31 -18.81 -13.90
N ARG A 166 9.01 -18.70 -15.21
CA ARG A 166 10.02 -18.52 -16.26
C ARG A 166 10.78 -17.21 -16.09
N LEU A 167 10.18 -16.20 -15.44
CA LEU A 167 10.86 -14.93 -15.10
C LEU A 167 12.02 -15.15 -14.13
N TYR A 168 11.91 -16.14 -13.26
CA TYR A 168 12.85 -16.44 -12.17
C TYR A 168 13.83 -17.55 -12.48
N GLU A 169 13.72 -18.21 -13.64
CA GLU A 169 14.54 -19.37 -14.01
C GLU A 169 16.04 -19.05 -13.99
N GLY A 170 16.80 -19.84 -13.23
CA GLY A 170 18.24 -19.67 -13.05
C GLY A 170 18.66 -18.47 -12.19
N LEU A 171 17.75 -17.93 -11.39
CA LEU A 171 18.01 -16.79 -10.50
C LEU A 171 17.80 -17.17 -9.04
N HIS A 172 18.42 -16.41 -8.14
CA HIS A 172 18.17 -16.50 -6.67
C HIS A 172 16.95 -15.69 -6.23
N MET A 173 15.98 -15.52 -7.11
CA MET A 173 14.73 -14.81 -6.88
C MET A 173 13.57 -15.77 -7.05
N SER A 174 12.48 -15.53 -6.32
CA SER A 174 11.24 -16.31 -6.44
C SER A 174 10.04 -15.43 -6.05
N ASN A 175 8.84 -16.00 -6.22
CA ASN A 175 7.61 -15.44 -5.66
C ASN A 175 7.04 -16.40 -4.63
N PRO A 176 7.08 -16.08 -3.34
CA PRO A 176 6.57 -16.94 -2.28
C PRO A 176 5.05 -17.12 -2.37
N ALA A 177 4.57 -18.33 -2.11
CA ALA A 177 3.14 -18.65 -2.15
C ALA A 177 2.33 -17.76 -1.18
N ALA A 178 2.87 -17.48 0.01
CA ALA A 178 2.24 -16.61 1.00
C ALA A 178 2.06 -15.17 0.50
N TYR A 179 3.00 -14.66 -0.31
CA TYR A 179 2.87 -13.34 -0.91
C TYR A 179 1.67 -13.28 -1.86
N ALA A 180 1.61 -14.20 -2.83
CA ALA A 180 0.52 -14.24 -3.80
C ALA A 180 -0.84 -14.44 -3.10
N ALA A 181 -0.94 -15.39 -2.17
CA ALA A 181 -2.16 -15.64 -1.42
C ALA A 181 -2.61 -14.42 -0.59
N SER A 182 -1.68 -13.77 0.12
CA SER A 182 -1.99 -12.56 0.89
C SER A 182 -2.50 -11.43 0.01
N LYS A 183 -1.87 -11.19 -1.14
CA LYS A 183 -2.27 -10.13 -2.06
C LYS A 183 -3.60 -10.42 -2.78
N GLY A 184 -3.93 -11.69 -3.04
CA GLY A 184 -5.27 -12.11 -3.46
C GLY A 184 -6.32 -11.85 -2.38
N GLY A 185 -5.97 -12.13 -1.12
CA GLY A 185 -6.79 -11.79 0.05
C GLY A 185 -7.05 -10.29 0.17
N VAL A 186 -6.05 -9.44 -0.06
CA VAL A 186 -6.21 -7.97 -0.06
C VAL A 186 -7.21 -7.51 -1.12
N VAL A 187 -7.13 -8.03 -2.34
CA VAL A 187 -8.08 -7.69 -3.42
C VAL A 187 -9.52 -8.08 -3.02
N GLN A 188 -9.70 -9.28 -2.48
CA GLN A 188 -11.04 -9.73 -2.07
C GLN A 188 -11.54 -9.00 -0.82
N PHE A 189 -10.67 -8.72 0.15
CA PHE A 189 -11.02 -7.94 1.33
C PHE A 189 -11.42 -6.50 0.96
N THR A 190 -10.78 -5.90 -0.03
CA THR A 190 -11.16 -4.59 -0.58
C THR A 190 -12.60 -4.59 -1.08
N ARG A 191 -13.02 -5.61 -1.85
CA ARG A 191 -14.40 -5.75 -2.32
C ARG A 191 -15.38 -5.94 -1.17
N TRP A 192 -15.07 -6.84 -0.25
CA TRP A 192 -15.94 -7.11 0.90
C TRP A 192 -16.10 -5.87 1.79
N SER A 193 -15.00 -5.23 2.18
CA SER A 193 -15.04 -4.07 3.07
C SER A 193 -15.73 -2.87 2.43
N SER A 194 -15.64 -2.69 1.10
CA SER A 194 -16.34 -1.63 0.40
C SER A 194 -17.86 -1.73 0.53
N THR A 195 -18.41 -2.94 0.63
CA THR A 195 -19.88 -3.14 0.75
C THR A 195 -20.42 -2.83 2.15
N VAL A 196 -19.60 -3.02 3.19
CA VAL A 196 -20.03 -2.82 4.58
C VAL A 196 -19.66 -1.44 5.14
N LEU A 197 -18.72 -0.74 4.51
CA LEU A 197 -18.25 0.57 4.95
C LEU A 197 -18.85 1.73 4.13
N ALA A 198 -19.42 1.47 2.97
CA ALA A 198 -20.18 2.45 2.20
C ALA A 198 -21.50 2.80 2.92
N PRO A 199 -22.05 4.03 2.73
CA PRO A 199 -21.51 5.06 1.82
C PRO A 199 -20.43 5.97 2.45
N GLU A 200 -20.16 5.86 3.76
CA GLU A 200 -19.34 6.82 4.50
C GLU A 200 -17.84 6.67 4.21
N ILE A 201 -17.39 5.45 3.87
CA ILE A 201 -15.99 5.15 3.60
C ILE A 201 -15.88 4.42 2.26
N ARG A 202 -15.06 4.95 1.37
CA ARG A 202 -14.68 4.25 0.14
C ARG A 202 -13.48 3.35 0.40
N VAL A 203 -13.49 2.15 -0.14
CA VAL A 203 -12.37 1.20 -0.03
C VAL A 203 -11.99 0.71 -1.41
N ASN A 204 -10.76 0.99 -1.83
CA ASN A 204 -10.24 0.58 -3.12
C ASN A 204 -8.84 -0.01 -2.99
N ALA A 205 -8.37 -0.68 -4.03
CA ALA A 205 -7.01 -1.18 -4.10
C ALA A 205 -6.23 -0.57 -5.26
N ILE A 206 -4.91 -0.45 -5.09
CA ILE A 206 -3.94 -0.27 -6.17
C ILE A 206 -3.21 -1.60 -6.32
N THR A 207 -3.13 -2.11 -7.54
CA THR A 207 -2.37 -3.32 -7.89
C THR A 207 -1.14 -2.94 -8.69
N PRO A 208 0.03 -2.80 -8.05
CA PRO A 208 1.29 -2.54 -8.73
C PRO A 208 1.75 -3.73 -9.57
N GLY A 209 2.33 -3.43 -10.74
CA GLY A 209 3.26 -4.31 -11.43
C GLY A 209 4.63 -4.35 -10.74
N GLY A 210 5.60 -5.00 -11.39
CA GLY A 210 6.97 -5.05 -10.90
C GLY A 210 7.62 -3.66 -10.93
N ILE A 211 8.08 -3.18 -9.78
CA ILE A 211 8.80 -1.92 -9.63
C ILE A 211 10.29 -2.18 -9.76
N PHE A 212 10.99 -1.40 -10.57
CA PHE A 212 12.43 -1.53 -10.76
C PHE A 212 13.19 -1.07 -9.52
N ARG A 213 14.03 -1.96 -8.99
CA ARG A 213 14.91 -1.73 -7.83
C ARG A 213 16.23 -2.47 -7.98
N ASN A 214 16.87 -2.31 -9.14
CA ASN A 214 18.16 -2.96 -9.47
C ASN A 214 18.12 -4.50 -9.36
N GLN A 215 17.01 -5.13 -9.75
CA GLN A 215 16.92 -6.58 -9.84
C GLN A 215 17.89 -7.13 -10.90
N ASP A 216 18.11 -8.45 -10.88
CA ASP A 216 18.96 -9.13 -11.85
C ASP A 216 18.57 -8.73 -13.30
N PRO A 217 19.53 -8.33 -14.14
CA PRO A 217 19.24 -7.89 -15.51
C PRO A 217 18.49 -8.93 -16.35
N LYS A 218 18.67 -10.23 -16.09
CA LYS A 218 17.92 -11.29 -16.78
C LYS A 218 16.44 -11.28 -16.39
N PHE A 219 16.14 -11.05 -15.09
CA PHE A 219 14.78 -10.88 -14.63
C PHE A 219 14.16 -9.64 -15.28
N VAL A 220 14.86 -8.50 -15.24
CA VAL A 220 14.38 -7.23 -15.81
C VAL A 220 14.06 -7.41 -17.29
N GLY A 221 14.97 -7.95 -18.10
CA GLY A 221 14.74 -8.15 -19.52
C GLY A 221 13.56 -9.08 -19.82
N ARG A 222 13.40 -10.18 -19.05
CA ARG A 222 12.24 -11.09 -19.17
C ARG A 222 10.93 -10.40 -18.81
N TYR A 223 10.93 -9.61 -17.71
CA TYR A 223 9.76 -8.87 -17.26
C TYR A 223 9.33 -7.82 -18.29
N GLU A 224 10.27 -7.02 -18.79
CA GLU A 224 10.04 -5.98 -19.81
C GLU A 224 9.53 -6.56 -21.11
N SER A 225 10.05 -7.72 -21.55
CA SER A 225 9.58 -8.40 -22.76
C SER A 225 8.10 -8.78 -22.69
N ARG A 226 7.59 -9.09 -21.49
CA ARG A 226 6.19 -9.42 -21.21
C ARG A 226 5.31 -8.22 -20.94
N THR A 227 5.89 -7.07 -20.63
CA THR A 227 5.13 -5.86 -20.32
C THR A 227 4.85 -5.08 -21.61
N PRO A 228 3.60 -4.78 -21.98
CA PRO A 228 3.28 -3.96 -23.17
C PRO A 228 4.03 -2.64 -23.19
N MET A 229 4.14 -1.95 -22.06
CA MET A 229 4.89 -0.69 -21.95
C MET A 229 6.42 -0.84 -21.96
N LYS A 230 6.96 -2.08 -22.11
CA LYS A 230 8.37 -2.40 -22.30
C LYS A 230 9.30 -1.85 -21.23
N ARG A 231 8.81 -1.69 -20.02
CA ARG A 231 9.59 -1.32 -18.83
C ARG A 231 8.94 -1.84 -17.55
N MET A 232 9.73 -1.97 -16.50
CA MET A 232 9.23 -2.07 -15.15
C MET A 232 8.70 -0.71 -14.68
N ALA A 233 7.83 -0.70 -13.67
CA ALA A 233 7.34 0.52 -13.05
C ALA A 233 8.44 1.24 -12.25
N ARG A 234 8.22 2.52 -12.00
CA ARG A 234 8.91 3.33 -10.98
C ARG A 234 7.89 3.71 -9.91
N GLU A 235 8.36 4.12 -8.75
CA GLU A 235 7.48 4.53 -7.66
C GLU A 235 6.55 5.69 -8.08
N GLU A 236 7.02 6.60 -8.92
CA GLU A 236 6.24 7.76 -9.41
C GLU A 236 5.05 7.36 -10.28
N ASP A 237 5.06 6.17 -10.90
CA ASP A 237 3.92 5.68 -11.70
C ASP A 237 2.65 5.49 -10.86
N PHE A 238 2.76 5.45 -9.52
CA PHE A 238 1.64 5.26 -8.59
C PHE A 238 1.10 6.55 -7.98
N ILE A 239 1.76 7.71 -8.19
CA ILE A 239 1.35 9.01 -7.66
C ILE A 239 -0.08 9.36 -8.08
N GLY A 240 -0.36 9.27 -9.37
CA GLY A 240 -1.71 9.56 -9.88
C GLY A 240 -2.79 8.65 -9.30
N ALA A 241 -2.48 7.37 -9.13
CA ALA A 241 -3.41 6.39 -8.60
C ALA A 241 -3.76 6.65 -7.12
N VAL A 242 -2.77 6.92 -6.27
CA VAL A 242 -3.00 7.17 -4.85
C VAL A 242 -3.75 8.48 -4.62
N VAL A 243 -3.39 9.57 -5.32
CA VAL A 243 -4.09 10.86 -5.22
C VAL A 243 -5.53 10.74 -5.73
N TYR A 244 -5.75 10.04 -6.85
CA TYR A 244 -7.09 9.80 -7.38
C TYR A 244 -7.97 9.07 -6.37
N LEU A 245 -7.53 7.95 -5.82
CA LEU A 245 -8.32 7.16 -4.88
C LEU A 245 -8.49 7.83 -3.51
N ALA A 246 -7.53 8.65 -3.08
CA ALA A 246 -7.60 9.39 -1.83
C ALA A 246 -8.51 10.63 -1.89
N SER A 247 -8.67 11.23 -3.07
CA SER A 247 -9.35 12.52 -3.26
C SER A 247 -10.83 12.38 -3.67
N ASP A 248 -11.50 13.54 -3.78
CA ASP A 248 -12.90 13.61 -4.24
C ASP A 248 -13.07 13.34 -5.73
N LEU A 249 -11.98 13.20 -6.49
CA LEU A 249 -12.00 12.72 -7.88
C LEU A 249 -12.62 11.32 -8.00
N SER A 250 -12.59 10.52 -6.94
CA SER A 250 -13.10 9.15 -6.91
C SER A 250 -14.30 8.97 -5.97
N GLN A 251 -15.12 10.01 -5.74
CA GLN A 251 -16.27 9.97 -4.82
C GLN A 251 -17.28 8.84 -5.14
N TYR A 252 -17.38 8.44 -6.40
CA TYR A 252 -18.29 7.36 -6.83
C TYR A 252 -17.54 6.06 -7.17
N VAL A 253 -16.33 5.88 -6.57
CA VAL A 253 -15.46 4.72 -6.81
C VAL A 253 -15.20 4.01 -5.48
N THR A 254 -15.76 2.81 -5.32
CA THR A 254 -15.49 1.92 -4.19
C THR A 254 -15.50 0.47 -4.63
N GLY A 255 -14.76 -0.39 -3.94
CA GLY A 255 -14.62 -1.82 -4.26
C GLY A 255 -13.76 -2.10 -5.50
N GLN A 256 -13.09 -1.10 -6.07
CA GLN A 256 -12.31 -1.24 -7.30
C GLN A 256 -10.86 -1.62 -7.01
N ASN A 257 -10.30 -2.36 -7.95
CA ASN A 257 -8.88 -2.68 -7.99
C ASN A 257 -8.25 -1.98 -9.20
N LEU A 258 -7.55 -0.87 -8.97
CA LEU A 258 -6.86 -0.11 -10.00
C LEU A 258 -5.51 -0.76 -10.29
N VAL A 259 -5.44 -1.47 -11.42
CA VAL A 259 -4.22 -2.14 -11.86
C VAL A 259 -3.29 -1.13 -12.54
N VAL A 260 -2.05 -1.01 -12.03
CA VAL A 260 -1.01 -0.12 -12.54
C VAL A 260 0.24 -0.96 -12.80
N ASP A 261 0.27 -1.67 -13.93
CA ASP A 261 1.25 -2.72 -14.21
C ASP A 261 1.87 -2.66 -15.62
N GLY A 262 1.63 -1.57 -16.34
CA GLY A 262 2.12 -1.41 -17.71
C GLY A 262 1.50 -2.39 -18.71
N GLY A 263 0.38 -3.03 -18.35
CA GLY A 263 -0.30 -4.04 -19.15
C GLY A 263 0.20 -5.46 -18.95
N PHE A 264 1.05 -5.72 -17.94
CA PHE A 264 1.61 -7.06 -17.69
C PHE A 264 0.55 -8.15 -17.52
N SER A 265 -0.59 -7.84 -16.89
CA SER A 265 -1.64 -8.82 -16.56
C SER A 265 -2.77 -8.95 -17.59
N VAL A 266 -2.68 -8.29 -18.76
CA VAL A 266 -3.78 -8.30 -19.75
C VAL A 266 -3.61 -9.34 -20.86
N TRP A 267 -2.53 -10.12 -20.88
CA TRP A 267 -2.26 -11.20 -21.85
C TRP A 267 -1.56 -12.41 -21.24
#